data_d2874f54e8fb9ffea1d4c7ccc96f6277
#
_entry.id   d2874f54e8fb9ffea1d4c7ccc96f6277
#
_cell.length_a   1.000
_cell.length_b   1.000
_cell.length_c   1.000
_cell.angle_alpha   90.00
_cell.angle_beta   90.00
_cell.angle_gamma   90.00
#
_symmetry.space_group_name_H-M   'P 1'
#
loop_
_entity.id
_entity.type
_entity.pdbx_description
1 polymer ?
#
loop_
_entity_poly.entity_id
_entity_poly.type
_entity_poly.pdbx_seq_one_letter_code
_entity_poly.pdbx_strand_id
1 'polypeptide(L)'
;MELTAGSSNRVLAPEGAHLARCIRIIDLGTQVGEYEGKETKNRKIKFSFELLGQTFFINEGEDDEREVVFTVHKEYTASIGPKASLGKDITSWLGKKLDETFIVESLLGKECQVNVVTQTSKQGKEYTKITGIMGIPAKMKVPKAENELIFFSLNEDEF
;
A
#
# COMPACT_ATOMS: atom_id res chain seq x y z
N MET A 1 -24.67 -7.00 -27.24
CA MET A 1 -24.43 -6.11 -26.11
C MET A 1 -23.02 -6.31 -25.61
N GLU A 2 -22.29 -5.27 -25.61
CA GLU A 2 -20.93 -5.36 -25.18
C GLU A 2 -20.84 -5.27 -23.67
N LEU A 3 -20.41 -6.34 -23.05
CA LEU A 3 -20.17 -6.32 -21.64
C LEU A 3 -18.69 -6.03 -21.47
N THR A 4 -18.38 -4.82 -21.27
CA THR A 4 -17.03 -4.49 -20.96
C THR A 4 -16.75 -4.99 -19.58
N ALA A 5 -15.86 -5.91 -19.54
CA ALA A 5 -15.45 -6.45 -18.28
C ALA A 5 -14.97 -5.37 -17.34
N GLY A 6 -14.70 -4.43 -17.62
CA GLY A 6 -14.23 -3.48 -16.74
C GLY A 6 -15.26 -2.69 -16.30
N SER A 7 -16.37 -3.03 -17.00
CA SER A 7 -16.97 -1.99 -16.69
C SER A 7 -15.90 -1.27 -15.96
N SER A 8 -14.86 -1.48 -16.40
CA SER A 8 -13.68 -0.89 -15.96
C SER A 8 -13.83 0.57 -15.67
N ASN A 9 -14.86 0.88 -14.95
CA ASN A 9 -14.97 2.14 -14.26
C ASN A 9 -13.90 2.24 -13.17
N ARG A 10 -13.08 1.20 -13.06
CA ARG A 10 -11.98 1.21 -12.12
C ARG A 10 -10.85 2.03 -12.70
N VAL A 11 -10.62 3.20 -12.09
CA VAL A 11 -9.51 4.05 -12.46
C VAL A 11 -8.28 3.60 -11.70
N LEU A 12 -7.22 3.28 -12.41
CA LEU A 12 -5.96 2.87 -11.81
C LEU A 12 -5.09 4.08 -11.51
N ALA A 13 -4.31 4.00 -10.43
CA ALA A 13 -3.36 5.05 -10.10
C ALA A 13 -2.33 5.21 -11.23
N PRO A 14 -1.90 6.45 -11.52
CA PRO A 14 -0.89 6.68 -12.56
C PRO A 14 0.43 5.99 -12.23
N GLU A 15 1.09 5.44 -13.24
CA GLU A 15 2.40 4.85 -13.06
C GLU A 15 3.44 5.91 -12.76
N GLY A 16 4.49 5.52 -12.06
CA GLY A 16 5.63 6.37 -11.76
C GLY A 16 5.86 6.54 -10.27
N ALA A 17 6.75 7.46 -9.93
CA ALA A 17 7.09 7.78 -8.55
C ALA A 17 6.14 8.86 -8.03
N HIS A 18 5.53 8.60 -6.89
CA HIS A 18 4.58 9.53 -6.27
C HIS A 18 4.94 9.80 -4.82
N LEU A 19 4.71 11.03 -4.39
CA LEU A 19 4.74 11.35 -2.98
C LEU A 19 3.52 10.70 -2.34
N ALA A 20 3.71 10.08 -1.19
CA ALA A 20 2.66 9.34 -0.53
C ALA A 20 2.75 9.49 0.99
N ARG A 21 1.68 9.10 1.66
CA ARG A 21 1.60 9.08 3.10
C ARG A 21 0.99 7.76 3.54
N CYS A 22 1.58 7.13 4.53
CA CYS A 22 1.03 5.90 5.07
C CYS A 22 -0.21 6.23 5.91
N ILE A 23 -1.38 5.83 5.43
CA ILE A 23 -2.65 6.16 6.09
C ILE A 23 -3.27 4.99 6.82
N ARG A 24 -2.88 3.78 6.48
CA ARG A 24 -3.48 2.59 7.08
C ARG A 24 -2.48 1.47 7.20
N ILE A 25 -2.50 0.80 8.33
CA ILE A 25 -1.70 -0.40 8.56
C ILE A 25 -2.66 -1.44 9.14
N ILE A 26 -2.77 -2.58 8.47
CA ILE A 26 -3.66 -3.65 8.89
C ILE A 26 -2.83 -4.92 9.11
N ASP A 27 -2.86 -5.42 10.33
CA ASP A 27 -2.26 -6.71 10.65
C ASP A 27 -3.31 -7.76 10.31
N LEU A 28 -3.05 -8.51 9.26
CA LEU A 28 -3.97 -9.53 8.75
C LEU A 28 -3.89 -10.84 9.53
N GLY A 29 -3.03 -10.91 10.55
CA GLY A 29 -2.83 -12.12 11.32
C GLY A 29 -2.11 -13.19 10.51
N THR A 30 -2.14 -14.43 11.01
CA THR A 30 -1.48 -15.55 10.34
C THR A 30 -2.33 -16.04 9.19
N GLN A 31 -1.74 -16.06 8.00
CA GLN A 31 -2.38 -16.55 6.79
C GLN A 31 -1.79 -17.91 6.43
N VAL A 32 -2.65 -18.85 6.06
CA VAL A 32 -2.24 -20.19 5.66
C VAL A 32 -2.08 -20.22 4.14
N GLY A 33 -0.95 -20.69 3.67
CA GLY A 33 -0.66 -20.81 2.26
C GLY A 33 -0.01 -22.15 1.95
N GLU A 34 0.35 -22.36 0.70
CA GLU A 34 1.04 -23.55 0.25
C GLU A 34 2.24 -23.16 -0.60
N TYR A 35 3.37 -23.78 -0.34
CA TYR A 35 4.58 -23.59 -1.11
C TYR A 35 5.26 -24.93 -1.34
N GLU A 36 5.44 -25.30 -2.60
CA GLU A 36 6.02 -26.59 -3.00
C GLU A 36 5.36 -27.79 -2.33
N GLY A 37 4.01 -27.78 -2.24
CA GLY A 37 3.26 -28.85 -1.64
C GLY A 37 3.23 -28.86 -0.12
N LYS A 38 3.84 -27.90 0.52
CA LYS A 38 3.87 -27.78 1.97
C LYS A 38 3.01 -26.62 2.46
N GLU A 39 2.28 -26.85 3.53
CA GLU A 39 1.49 -25.80 4.16
C GLU A 39 2.44 -24.78 4.80
N THR A 40 2.19 -23.51 4.52
CA THR A 40 2.95 -22.40 5.12
C THR A 40 2.03 -21.56 5.97
N LYS A 41 2.56 -21.03 7.07
CA LYS A 41 1.83 -20.11 7.95
C LYS A 41 2.67 -18.84 8.07
N ASN A 42 2.16 -17.75 7.54
CA ASN A 42 2.87 -16.47 7.60
C ASN A 42 1.93 -15.38 8.11
N ARG A 43 2.42 -14.62 9.07
CA ARG A 43 1.72 -13.42 9.49
C ARG A 43 1.88 -12.37 8.41
N LYS A 44 0.77 -11.78 7.99
CA LYS A 44 0.75 -10.78 6.93
C LYS A 44 0.34 -9.42 7.46
N ILE A 45 0.88 -8.39 6.84
CA ILE A 45 0.56 -7.02 7.18
C ILE A 45 0.36 -6.23 5.89
N LYS A 46 -0.65 -5.38 5.87
CA LYS A 46 -1.00 -4.59 4.69
C LYS A 46 -0.84 -3.11 5.00
N PHE A 47 -0.10 -2.43 4.14
CA PHE A 47 0.05 -0.98 4.19
C PHE A 47 -0.79 -0.33 3.11
N SER A 48 -1.42 0.78 3.45
CA SER A 48 -2.14 1.60 2.47
C SER A 48 -1.54 2.99 2.47
N PHE A 49 -1.35 3.51 1.26
CA PHE A 49 -0.73 4.82 1.07
C PHE A 49 -1.67 5.72 0.26
N GLU A 50 -1.83 6.95 0.71
CA GLU A 50 -2.49 7.98 -0.07
C GLU A 50 -1.46 8.60 -1.00
N LEU A 51 -1.78 8.70 -2.29
CA LEU A 51 -0.91 9.37 -3.25
C LEU A 51 -1.22 10.85 -3.19
N LEU A 52 -0.31 11.62 -2.60
CA LEU A 52 -0.55 13.02 -2.31
C LEU A 52 -0.70 13.85 -3.58
N GLY A 53 -1.81 14.55 -3.70
CA GLY A 53 -2.08 15.38 -4.86
C GLY A 53 -2.58 14.63 -6.10
N GLN A 54 -2.76 13.33 -6.04
CA GLN A 54 -3.25 12.53 -7.15
C GLN A 54 -4.71 12.15 -6.90
N THR A 55 -5.60 12.70 -7.70
CA THR A 55 -7.04 12.52 -7.49
C THR A 55 -7.74 12.01 -8.75
N PHE A 56 -8.95 11.52 -8.58
CA PHE A 56 -9.85 11.15 -9.67
C PHE A 56 -11.28 11.39 -9.21
N PHE A 57 -12.21 11.44 -10.18
CA PHE A 57 -13.62 11.67 -9.88
C PHE A 57 -14.38 10.35 -9.90
N ILE A 58 -15.29 10.18 -8.95
CA ILE A 58 -16.23 9.06 -8.95
C ILE A 58 -17.64 9.60 -9.14
N ASN A 59 -18.50 8.76 -9.69
CA ASN A 59 -19.88 9.10 -10.00
C ASN A 59 -20.00 10.35 -10.89
N GLU A 60 -19.08 10.46 -11.86
CA GLU A 60 -19.00 11.61 -12.75
C GLU A 60 -20.32 11.82 -13.50
N GLY A 61 -20.83 13.03 -13.47
CA GLY A 61 -22.11 13.34 -14.08
C GLY A 61 -23.32 13.02 -13.22
N GLU A 62 -23.14 12.49 -12.03
CA GLU A 62 -24.22 12.17 -11.08
C GLU A 62 -24.25 13.18 -9.93
N ASP A 63 -25.35 13.16 -9.16
CA ASP A 63 -25.52 14.11 -8.05
C ASP A 63 -24.49 13.93 -6.93
N ASP A 64 -23.95 12.74 -6.78
CA ASP A 64 -22.95 12.44 -5.76
C ASP A 64 -21.52 12.40 -6.34
N GLU A 65 -21.29 13.09 -7.46
CA GLU A 65 -19.95 13.23 -8.02
C GLU A 65 -19.01 13.82 -7.00
N ARG A 66 -17.84 13.21 -6.84
CA ARG A 66 -16.83 13.72 -5.93
C ARG A 66 -15.42 13.37 -6.38
N GLU A 67 -14.48 14.20 -5.97
CA GLU A 67 -13.06 13.96 -6.19
C GLU A 67 -12.49 13.13 -5.04
N VAL A 68 -11.75 12.10 -5.37
CA VAL A 68 -11.15 11.19 -4.38
C VAL A 68 -9.67 11.07 -4.64
N VAL A 69 -8.91 10.90 -3.57
CA VAL A 69 -7.47 10.72 -3.67
C VAL A 69 -7.17 9.24 -3.94
N PHE A 70 -6.22 8.99 -4.83
CA PHE A 70 -5.78 7.61 -5.08
C PHE A 70 -5.15 7.02 -3.84
N THR A 71 -5.47 5.76 -3.57
CA THR A 71 -4.88 4.98 -2.50
C THR A 71 -4.29 3.71 -3.10
N VAL A 72 -3.06 3.38 -2.75
CA VAL A 72 -2.40 2.16 -3.19
C VAL A 72 -1.98 1.33 -1.99
N HIS A 73 -1.86 0.03 -2.20
CA HIS A 73 -1.64 -0.91 -1.10
C HIS A 73 -0.48 -1.86 -1.39
N LYS A 74 0.19 -2.28 -0.34
CA LYS A 74 1.19 -3.34 -0.45
C LYS A 74 1.10 -4.26 0.77
N GLU A 75 1.08 -5.55 0.51
CA GLU A 75 1.03 -6.58 1.53
C GLU A 75 2.41 -7.21 1.69
N TYR A 76 2.79 -7.47 2.93
CA TYR A 76 4.09 -8.07 3.27
C TYR A 76 3.91 -9.22 4.22
N THR A 77 4.88 -10.13 4.22
CA THR A 77 5.07 -11.02 5.36
C THR A 77 5.65 -10.18 6.50
N ALA A 78 5.09 -10.31 7.70
CA ALA A 78 5.48 -9.49 8.85
C ALA A 78 6.83 -9.93 9.41
N SER A 79 7.88 -9.50 8.76
CA SER A 79 9.27 -9.77 9.15
C SER A 79 10.14 -8.59 8.76
N ILE A 80 11.05 -8.21 9.63
CA ILE A 80 12.01 -7.13 9.36
C ILE A 80 13.44 -7.63 9.22
N GLY A 81 13.64 -8.95 9.10
CA GLY A 81 14.96 -9.52 8.88
C GLY A 81 15.61 -8.97 7.60
N PRO A 82 16.93 -9.10 7.47
CA PRO A 82 17.67 -8.48 6.37
C PRO A 82 17.28 -8.97 4.98
N LYS A 83 16.66 -10.13 4.88
CA LYS A 83 16.17 -10.68 3.61
C LYS A 83 14.69 -10.43 3.38
N ALA A 84 13.98 -9.91 4.38
CA ALA A 84 12.55 -9.69 4.27
C ALA A 84 12.23 -8.42 3.49
N SER A 85 11.24 -8.49 2.61
CA SER A 85 10.81 -7.34 1.80
C SER A 85 10.39 -6.16 2.65
N LEU A 86 9.66 -6.41 3.74
CA LEU A 86 9.21 -5.36 4.64
C LEU A 86 10.41 -4.62 5.26
N GLY A 87 11.39 -5.36 5.76
CA GLY A 87 12.59 -4.76 6.35
C GLY A 87 13.36 -3.93 5.34
N LYS A 88 13.49 -4.40 4.10
CA LYS A 88 14.16 -3.66 3.04
C LYS A 88 13.43 -2.37 2.69
N ASP A 89 12.11 -2.43 2.55
CA ASP A 89 11.32 -1.25 2.21
C ASP A 89 11.33 -0.22 3.35
N ILE A 90 11.24 -0.64 4.60
CA ILE A 90 11.31 0.28 5.73
C ILE A 90 12.70 0.92 5.83
N THR A 91 13.75 0.15 5.62
CA THR A 91 15.12 0.66 5.62
C THR A 91 15.31 1.72 4.53
N SER A 92 14.79 1.48 3.34
CA SER A 92 14.81 2.45 2.24
C SER A 92 13.99 3.70 2.56
N TRP A 93 12.86 3.51 3.21
CA TRP A 93 11.96 4.61 3.58
C TRP A 93 12.59 5.52 4.64
N LEU A 94 13.12 4.93 5.69
CA LEU A 94 13.70 5.71 6.80
C LEU A 94 15.15 6.13 6.56
N GLY A 95 15.83 5.51 5.60
CA GLY A 95 17.22 5.81 5.30
C GLY A 95 18.21 5.33 6.35
N LYS A 96 17.83 4.37 7.15
CA LYS A 96 18.68 3.83 8.21
C LYS A 96 18.37 2.36 8.48
N LYS A 97 19.34 1.64 9.04
CA LYS A 97 19.15 0.25 9.45
C LYS A 97 18.14 0.17 10.60
N LEU A 98 17.35 -0.90 10.58
CA LEU A 98 16.40 -1.17 11.64
C LEU A 98 17.07 -1.87 12.81
N ASP A 99 16.61 -1.60 14.02
CA ASP A 99 16.99 -2.34 15.21
C ASP A 99 16.31 -3.72 15.20
N GLU A 100 16.70 -4.59 16.10
CA GLU A 100 16.11 -5.93 16.21
C GLU A 100 14.59 -5.87 16.44
N THR A 101 14.11 -4.83 17.08
CA THR A 101 12.70 -4.61 17.34
C THR A 101 12.29 -3.29 16.69
N PHE A 102 11.22 -3.33 15.90
CA PHE A 102 10.69 -2.14 15.23
C PHE A 102 9.19 -2.05 15.47
N ILE A 103 8.74 -0.86 15.86
CA ILE A 103 7.33 -0.59 16.08
C ILE A 103 6.72 -0.10 14.77
N VAL A 104 5.95 -0.96 14.12
CA VAL A 104 5.39 -0.70 12.79
C VAL A 104 4.43 0.48 12.81
N GLU A 105 3.67 0.65 13.87
CA GLU A 105 2.72 1.76 14.02
C GLU A 105 3.39 3.13 13.94
N SER A 106 4.70 3.18 14.18
CA SER A 106 5.44 4.44 14.06
C SER A 106 5.49 4.98 12.63
N LEU A 107 5.22 4.14 11.64
CA LEU A 107 5.17 4.53 10.23
C LEU A 107 3.86 5.20 9.85
N LEU A 108 2.82 5.02 10.66
CA LEU A 108 1.51 5.60 10.36
C LEU A 108 1.58 7.12 10.36
N GLY A 109 1.14 7.72 9.28
CA GLY A 109 1.22 9.17 9.09
C GLY A 109 2.51 9.67 8.49
N LYS A 110 3.51 8.81 8.33
CA LYS A 110 4.78 9.23 7.73
C LYS A 110 4.67 9.30 6.22
N GLU A 111 5.35 10.29 5.68
CA GLU A 111 5.42 10.50 4.24
C GLU A 111 6.54 9.69 3.63
N CYS A 112 6.37 9.33 2.37
CA CYS A 112 7.35 8.56 1.63
C CYS A 112 7.17 8.80 0.13
N GLN A 113 8.01 8.15 -0.65
CA GLN A 113 7.87 8.12 -2.08
C GLN A 113 7.63 6.67 -2.49
N VAL A 114 6.59 6.42 -3.27
CA VAL A 114 6.28 5.07 -3.75
C VAL A 114 6.39 5.04 -5.26
N ASN A 115 6.92 3.95 -5.80
CA ASN A 115 6.92 3.71 -7.23
C ASN A 115 5.79 2.76 -7.58
N VAL A 116 4.92 3.18 -8.48
CA VAL A 116 3.71 2.48 -8.85
C VAL A 116 3.79 2.02 -10.30
N VAL A 117 3.46 0.77 -10.53
CA VAL A 117 3.34 0.23 -11.89
C VAL A 117 2.00 -0.46 -12.05
N THR A 118 1.52 -0.54 -13.28
CA THR A 118 0.33 -1.31 -13.62
C THR A 118 0.77 -2.67 -14.14
N GLN A 119 0.23 -3.72 -13.57
CA GLN A 119 0.50 -5.09 -14.01
C GLN A 119 -0.80 -5.77 -14.41
N THR A 120 -0.66 -6.82 -15.23
CA THR A 120 -1.80 -7.61 -15.66
C THR A 120 -1.74 -8.98 -14.99
N SER A 121 -2.83 -9.39 -14.36
CA SER A 121 -2.92 -10.71 -13.72
C SER A 121 -3.04 -11.82 -14.76
N LYS A 122 -2.92 -13.06 -14.31
CA LYS A 122 -3.10 -14.24 -15.20
C LYS A 122 -4.49 -14.27 -15.83
N GLN A 123 -5.48 -13.68 -15.20
CA GLN A 123 -6.84 -13.58 -15.74
C GLN A 123 -7.04 -12.37 -16.65
N GLY A 124 -5.97 -11.63 -16.99
CA GLY A 124 -6.07 -10.48 -17.84
C GLY A 124 -6.54 -9.20 -17.14
N LYS A 125 -6.61 -9.20 -15.83
CA LYS A 125 -7.07 -8.04 -15.06
C LYS A 125 -5.90 -7.14 -14.69
N GLU A 126 -6.01 -5.86 -15.01
CA GLU A 126 -4.98 -4.90 -14.64
C GLU A 126 -5.11 -4.50 -13.17
N TYR A 127 -3.99 -4.33 -12.51
CA TYR A 127 -3.94 -3.89 -11.12
C TYR A 127 -2.70 -3.05 -10.85
N THR A 128 -2.78 -2.24 -9.81
CA THR A 128 -1.69 -1.37 -9.40
C THR A 128 -0.76 -2.11 -8.44
N LYS A 129 0.53 -1.98 -8.66
CA LYS A 129 1.54 -2.59 -7.79
C LYS A 129 2.57 -1.57 -7.36
N ILE A 130 2.92 -1.57 -6.08
CA ILE A 130 4.03 -0.79 -5.56
C ILE A 130 5.30 -1.62 -5.71
N THR A 131 6.28 -1.10 -6.44
CA THR A 131 7.54 -1.80 -6.67
C THR A 131 8.66 -1.30 -5.78
N GLY A 132 8.49 -0.19 -5.12
CA GLY A 132 9.49 0.34 -4.20
C GLY A 132 8.94 1.45 -3.34
N ILE A 133 9.53 1.58 -2.15
CA ILE A 133 9.22 2.66 -1.21
C ILE A 133 10.56 3.27 -0.81
N MET A 134 10.62 4.59 -0.75
CA MET A 134 11.82 5.30 -0.34
C MET A 134 11.46 6.56 0.42
N GLY A 135 12.44 7.14 1.09
CA GLY A 135 12.25 8.41 1.78
C GLY A 135 12.11 9.58 0.81
N ILE A 136 11.57 10.67 1.31
CA ILE A 136 11.41 11.90 0.54
C ILE A 136 12.67 12.75 0.67
N PRO A 137 13.16 13.35 -0.42
CA PRO A 137 14.28 14.30 -0.34
C PRO A 137 13.99 15.43 0.64
N ALA A 138 15.00 15.83 1.42
CA ALA A 138 14.83 16.72 2.56
C ALA A 138 14.23 18.09 2.27
N LYS A 139 14.31 18.59 1.06
CA LYS A 139 13.80 19.93 0.70
C LYS A 139 12.55 19.89 -0.16
N MET A 140 11.95 18.71 -0.34
CA MET A 140 10.78 18.59 -1.19
C MET A 140 9.52 18.99 -0.44
N LYS A 141 8.67 19.80 -1.07
CA LYS A 141 7.38 20.15 -0.52
C LYS A 141 6.40 19.00 -0.77
N VAL A 142 5.64 18.66 0.25
CA VAL A 142 4.67 17.55 0.18
C VAL A 142 3.26 18.14 0.23
N PRO A 143 2.37 17.74 -0.71
CA PRO A 143 0.98 18.17 -0.66
C PRO A 143 0.28 17.70 0.61
N LYS A 144 -0.79 18.40 0.99
CA LYS A 144 -1.55 18.05 2.18
C LYS A 144 -2.26 16.70 1.99
N ALA A 145 -2.21 15.87 3.02
CA ALA A 145 -2.92 14.60 3.03
C ALA A 145 -4.39 14.82 3.37
N GLU A 146 -5.27 13.96 2.87
CA GLU A 146 -6.72 14.08 3.03
C GLU A 146 -7.36 12.98 3.84
N ASN A 147 -6.73 11.80 3.93
CA ASN A 147 -7.33 10.66 4.60
C ASN A 147 -6.97 10.56 6.07
N GLU A 148 -7.85 9.96 6.85
CA GLU A 148 -7.59 9.68 8.25
C GLU A 148 -6.61 8.51 8.38
N LEU A 149 -5.87 8.49 9.48
CA LEU A 149 -4.93 7.43 9.77
C LEU A 149 -5.64 6.29 10.50
N ILE A 150 -5.41 5.06 10.05
CA ILE A 150 -6.06 3.89 10.61
C ILE A 150 -5.02 2.81 10.90
N PHE A 151 -5.01 2.32 12.12
CA PHE A 151 -4.31 1.10 12.48
C PHE A 151 -5.32 0.06 12.90
N PHE A 152 -5.21 -1.13 12.36
CA PHE A 152 -6.10 -2.23 12.69
C PHE A 152 -5.30 -3.53 12.78
N SER A 153 -5.58 -4.34 13.79
CA SER A 153 -4.92 -5.64 13.95
C SER A 153 -5.95 -6.73 14.11
N LEU A 154 -5.71 -7.85 13.44
CA LEU A 154 -6.47 -9.07 13.60
C LEU A 154 -5.76 -10.04 14.57
N ASN A 155 -4.90 -9.50 15.43
CA ASN A 155 -4.19 -10.31 16.39
C ASN A 155 -5.17 -10.95 17.37
N GLU A 156 -5.18 -12.27 17.42
CA GLU A 156 -6.12 -13.03 18.27
C GLU A 156 -5.95 -12.72 19.76
N ASP A 157 -4.79 -12.27 20.17
CA ASP A 157 -4.53 -11.94 21.56
C ASP A 157 -5.28 -10.70 22.05
N GLU A 158 -5.90 -9.97 21.14
CA GLU A 158 -6.64 -8.75 21.45
C GLU A 158 -8.16 -8.96 21.52
N PHE A 159 -8.61 -10.17 21.25
CA PHE A 159 -10.03 -10.48 21.24
C PHE A 159 -10.46 -11.32 22.46
#